data_c61166872db1dcc3d453d1d6cda1501e
#
_entry.id   c61166872db1dcc3d453d1d6cda1501e
#
_cell.length_a   1.000
_cell.length_b   1.000
_cell.length_c   1.000
_cell.angle_alpha   90.00
_cell.angle_beta   90.00
_cell.angle_gamma   90.00
#
_symmetry.space_group_name_H-M   'P 1'
#
loop_
_entity.id
_entity.type
_entity.pdbx_description
1 polymer ?
#
loop_
_entity_poly.entity_id
_entity_poly.type
_entity_poly.pdbx_seq_one_letter_code
_entity_poly.pdbx_strand_id
1 'polypeptide(L)'
;YFLSGEIKWYYFEELFYPINILHYFLNDKLFYFTDDILKKLLAYFSFYLLAKSLNNTKFNSALGGILYTTIINISSPLGLGLPLLPYMLYLLVNKDSLNKKHFFFLFIIGLNSSLIQDIFPIVLLAPLSFLLKNEKKNLNIYIQFLSVIIIALVLSNIHLIIGSILSGPIHRESWTAVNDIYLPFIFIESFKSFIIYATPKGALF
;
A
#
# COMPACT_ATOMS: atom_id res chain seq x y z
N TYR A 1 26.91 -15.23 -7.06
CA TYR A 1 27.15 -13.99 -7.81
C TYR A 1 25.84 -13.27 -8.08
N PHE A 2 25.17 -12.90 -6.99
CA PHE A 2 24.08 -11.96 -7.04
C PHE A 2 24.70 -10.57 -7.16
N LEU A 3 24.48 -9.88 -8.27
CA LEU A 3 24.90 -8.52 -8.51
C LEU A 3 26.44 -8.35 -8.48
N SER A 4 27.07 -8.28 -9.61
CA SER A 4 28.50 -7.94 -9.78
C SER A 4 28.82 -6.50 -9.33
N GLY A 5 28.27 -6.05 -8.20
CA GLY A 5 28.42 -4.70 -7.70
C GLY A 5 27.98 -4.55 -6.26
N GLU A 6 28.36 -3.46 -5.65
CA GLU A 6 27.97 -3.06 -4.31
C GLU A 6 26.44 -2.83 -4.28
N ILE A 7 25.74 -3.52 -3.36
CA ILE A 7 24.32 -3.21 -3.09
C ILE A 7 24.31 -1.90 -2.30
N LYS A 8 23.87 -0.84 -2.97
CA LYS A 8 23.80 0.46 -2.32
C LYS A 8 22.54 0.54 -1.46
N TRP A 9 22.65 1.12 -0.28
CA TRP A 9 21.60 1.24 0.74
C TRP A 9 20.29 1.84 0.21
N TYR A 10 20.35 2.70 -0.78
CA TYR A 10 19.16 3.37 -1.33
C TYR A 10 18.27 2.47 -2.22
N TYR A 11 18.66 1.21 -2.44
CA TYR A 11 17.80 0.24 -3.14
C TYR A 11 16.84 -0.53 -2.21
N PHE A 12 16.91 -0.31 -0.90
CA PHE A 12 16.03 -0.97 0.06
C PHE A 12 14.79 -0.11 0.34
N GLU A 13 13.60 -0.55 -0.07
CA GLU A 13 12.36 0.18 0.12
C GLU A 13 12.02 0.47 1.59
N GLU A 14 12.40 -0.43 2.49
CA GLU A 14 11.92 -0.42 3.88
C GLU A 14 12.74 0.45 4.85
N LEU A 15 13.79 1.12 4.38
CA LEU A 15 14.76 1.80 5.26
C LEU A 15 14.14 2.85 6.18
N PHE A 16 13.16 3.58 5.70
CA PHE A 16 12.56 4.70 6.44
C PHE A 16 11.13 4.42 6.93
N TYR A 17 10.73 3.15 7.00
CA TYR A 17 9.44 2.82 7.59
C TYR A 17 9.49 2.99 9.11
N PRO A 18 8.59 3.81 9.70
CA PRO A 18 8.57 4.00 11.15
C PRO A 18 8.41 2.71 11.95
N ILE A 19 7.76 1.69 11.39
CA ILE A 19 7.61 0.38 12.04
C ILE A 19 8.95 -0.31 12.28
N ASN A 20 9.98 0.00 11.48
CA ASN A 20 11.31 -0.57 11.63
C ASN A 20 11.98 -0.19 12.97
N ILE A 21 11.46 0.81 13.67
CA ILE A 21 11.94 1.14 15.01
C ILE A 21 11.78 -0.05 15.98
N LEU A 22 10.84 -0.95 15.70
CA LEU A 22 10.65 -2.16 16.50
C LEU A 22 11.84 -3.13 16.44
N HIS A 23 12.66 -3.08 15.37
CA HIS A 23 13.90 -3.87 15.30
C HIS A 23 14.91 -3.55 16.40
N TYR A 24 14.86 -2.33 16.96
CA TYR A 24 15.74 -1.96 18.09
C TYR A 24 15.32 -2.63 19.40
N PHE A 25 14.09 -3.07 19.52
CA PHE A 25 13.54 -3.65 20.75
C PHE A 25 13.27 -5.14 20.63
N LEU A 26 13.10 -5.66 19.42
CA LEU A 26 12.76 -7.06 19.16
C LEU A 26 13.89 -7.71 18.35
N ASN A 27 14.13 -9.01 18.59
CA ASN A 27 14.96 -9.77 17.66
C ASN A 27 14.22 -10.02 16.34
N ASP A 28 14.95 -10.34 15.27
CA ASP A 28 14.39 -10.45 13.93
C ASP A 28 13.17 -11.37 13.86
N LYS A 29 13.20 -12.55 14.52
CA LYS A 29 12.07 -13.48 14.50
C LYS A 29 10.82 -12.89 15.16
N LEU A 30 10.99 -12.23 16.31
CA LEU A 30 9.89 -11.58 17.02
C LEU A 30 9.40 -10.36 16.27
N PHE A 31 10.29 -9.62 15.63
CA PHE A 31 9.90 -8.49 14.79
C PHE A 31 8.99 -8.94 13.65
N TYR A 32 9.42 -9.87 12.81
CA TYR A 32 8.62 -10.36 11.67
C TYR A 32 7.29 -10.98 12.11
N PHE A 33 7.29 -11.74 13.20
CA PHE A 33 6.06 -12.32 13.76
C PHE A 33 5.08 -11.23 14.24
N THR A 34 5.59 -10.22 14.95
CA THR A 34 4.78 -9.11 15.48
C THR A 34 4.24 -8.25 14.35
N ASP A 35 5.06 -7.94 13.34
CA ASP A 35 4.67 -7.18 12.16
C ASP A 35 3.57 -7.89 11.37
N ASP A 36 3.71 -9.19 11.11
CA ASP A 36 2.70 -9.99 10.40
C ASP A 36 1.36 -10.02 11.15
N ILE A 37 1.38 -10.27 12.46
CA ILE A 37 0.15 -10.25 13.28
C ILE A 37 -0.48 -8.86 13.28
N LEU A 38 0.32 -7.81 13.48
CA LEU A 38 -0.18 -6.44 13.52
C LEU A 38 -0.86 -6.07 12.19
N LYS A 39 -0.23 -6.36 11.07
CA LYS A 39 -0.78 -6.11 9.73
C LYS A 39 -2.09 -6.87 9.50
N LYS A 40 -2.14 -8.15 9.89
CA LYS A 40 -3.37 -8.95 9.79
C LYS A 40 -4.51 -8.41 10.65
N LEU A 41 -4.22 -8.01 11.88
CA LEU A 41 -5.21 -7.37 12.75
C LEU A 41 -5.71 -6.04 12.16
N LEU A 42 -4.81 -5.20 11.68
CA LEU A 42 -5.15 -3.94 11.02
C LEU A 42 -6.01 -4.17 9.76
N ALA A 43 -5.66 -5.16 8.94
CA ALA A 43 -6.43 -5.54 7.76
C ALA A 43 -7.84 -6.02 8.15
N TYR A 44 -7.96 -6.88 9.17
CA TYR A 44 -9.25 -7.34 9.67
C TYR A 44 -10.13 -6.19 10.13
N PHE A 45 -9.63 -5.34 11.02
CA PHE A 45 -10.41 -4.23 11.57
C PHE A 45 -10.75 -3.18 10.50
N SER A 46 -9.85 -2.91 9.58
CA SER A 46 -10.09 -1.96 8.49
C SER A 46 -11.23 -2.42 7.58
N PHE A 47 -11.25 -3.69 7.20
CA PHE A 47 -12.34 -4.26 6.40
C PHE A 47 -13.64 -4.34 7.18
N TYR A 48 -13.59 -4.77 8.45
CA TYR A 48 -14.77 -4.82 9.31
C TYR A 48 -15.46 -3.46 9.42
N LEU A 49 -14.70 -2.38 9.63
CA LEU A 49 -15.22 -1.02 9.71
C LEU A 49 -15.88 -0.59 8.40
N LEU A 50 -15.22 -0.83 7.27
CA LEU A 50 -15.78 -0.52 5.95
C LEU A 50 -17.08 -1.29 5.71
N ALA A 51 -17.06 -2.61 5.86
CA ALA A 51 -18.22 -3.44 5.63
C ALA A 51 -19.42 -3.07 6.51
N LYS A 52 -19.16 -2.78 7.80
CA LYS A 52 -20.18 -2.31 8.73
C LYS A 52 -20.77 -0.96 8.31
N SER A 53 -19.96 -0.05 7.79
CA SER A 53 -20.42 1.25 7.31
C SER A 53 -21.28 1.18 6.05
N LEU A 54 -21.18 0.08 5.30
CA LEU A 54 -22.01 -0.23 4.14
C LEU A 54 -23.28 -1.04 4.52
N ASN A 55 -23.72 -0.93 5.79
CA ASN A 55 -24.92 -1.58 6.33
C ASN A 55 -24.91 -3.11 6.37
N ASN A 56 -23.74 -3.73 6.31
CA ASN A 56 -23.62 -5.17 6.48
C ASN A 56 -23.85 -5.59 7.94
N THR A 57 -24.35 -6.83 8.13
CA THR A 57 -24.48 -7.42 9.45
C THR A 57 -23.12 -7.58 10.13
N LYS A 58 -23.09 -7.62 11.46
CA LYS A 58 -21.83 -7.82 12.21
C LYS A 58 -21.13 -9.12 11.80
N PHE A 59 -21.91 -10.18 11.56
CA PHE A 59 -21.37 -11.47 11.15
C PHE A 59 -20.70 -11.39 9.76
N ASN A 60 -21.40 -10.84 8.76
CA ASN A 60 -20.87 -10.69 7.42
C ASN A 60 -19.63 -9.77 7.38
N SER A 61 -19.63 -8.71 8.19
CA SER A 61 -18.47 -7.81 8.32
C SER A 61 -17.27 -8.52 8.92
N ALA A 62 -17.48 -9.37 9.93
CA ALA A 62 -16.41 -10.16 10.54
C ALA A 62 -15.87 -11.22 9.59
N LEU A 63 -16.75 -11.95 8.92
CA LEU A 63 -16.38 -12.95 7.91
C LEU A 63 -15.59 -12.31 6.77
N GLY A 64 -16.06 -11.18 6.24
CA GLY A 64 -15.34 -10.43 5.22
C GLY A 64 -13.96 -9.95 5.68
N GLY A 65 -13.83 -9.52 6.95
CA GLY A 65 -12.54 -9.17 7.54
C GLY A 65 -11.57 -10.37 7.58
N ILE A 66 -12.04 -11.55 7.98
CA ILE A 66 -11.23 -12.78 7.96
C ILE A 66 -10.82 -13.12 6.53
N LEU A 67 -11.74 -13.13 5.58
CA LEU A 67 -11.43 -13.40 4.17
C LEU A 67 -10.42 -12.40 3.61
N TYR A 68 -10.59 -11.12 3.91
CA TYR A 68 -9.64 -10.10 3.48
C TYR A 68 -8.22 -10.38 3.98
N THR A 69 -8.06 -10.75 5.25
CA THR A 69 -6.74 -11.06 5.83
C THR A 69 -6.11 -12.33 5.27
N THR A 70 -6.91 -13.28 4.82
CA THR A 70 -6.41 -14.52 4.22
C THR A 70 -6.05 -14.39 2.74
N ILE A 71 -6.79 -13.54 2.00
CA ILE A 71 -6.54 -13.29 0.57
C ILE A 71 -5.32 -12.41 0.36
N ILE A 72 -5.15 -11.40 1.20
CA ILE A 72 -3.98 -10.53 1.12
C ILE A 72 -2.79 -11.29 1.70
N ASN A 73 -1.92 -11.72 0.81
CA ASN A 73 -0.60 -12.20 1.21
C ASN A 73 0.23 -11.01 1.66
N ILE A 74 0.10 -10.67 2.94
CA ILE A 74 0.80 -9.55 3.55
C ILE A 74 2.23 -10.00 3.84
N SER A 75 3.07 -10.01 2.82
CA SER A 75 4.50 -10.19 3.05
C SER A 75 5.08 -8.96 3.74
N SER A 76 6.07 -9.16 4.57
CA SER A 76 6.73 -8.12 5.37
C SER A 76 7.10 -6.83 4.57
N PRO A 77 7.56 -6.91 3.31
CA PRO A 77 7.94 -5.71 2.56
C PRO A 77 6.80 -4.79 2.14
N LEU A 78 5.54 -5.23 2.22
CA LEU A 78 4.41 -4.49 1.63
C LEU A 78 3.88 -3.32 2.47
N GLY A 79 4.47 -3.02 3.63
CA GLY A 79 4.06 -1.90 4.46
C GLY A 79 2.62 -1.99 4.97
N LEU A 80 2.02 -0.83 5.25
CA LEU A 80 0.67 -0.69 5.80
C LEU A 80 -0.39 -0.29 4.76
N GLY A 81 0.00 0.04 3.54
CA GLY A 81 -0.91 0.53 2.50
C GLY A 81 -2.02 -0.47 2.18
N LEU A 82 -1.65 -1.70 1.81
CA LEU A 82 -2.61 -2.75 1.51
C LEU A 82 -3.46 -3.18 2.72
N PRO A 83 -2.90 -3.46 3.90
CA PRO A 83 -3.71 -3.80 5.08
C PRO A 83 -4.76 -2.76 5.44
N LEU A 84 -4.46 -1.49 5.28
CA LEU A 84 -5.33 -0.37 5.63
C LEU A 84 -6.09 0.24 4.46
N LEU A 85 -6.02 -0.37 3.27
CA LEU A 85 -6.78 0.06 2.10
C LEU A 85 -8.30 0.17 2.36
N PRO A 86 -8.97 -0.81 3.03
CA PRO A 86 -10.38 -0.66 3.37
C PRO A 86 -10.67 0.47 4.35
N TYR A 87 -9.76 0.77 5.29
CA TYR A 87 -9.91 1.91 6.19
C TYR A 87 -9.82 3.25 5.44
N MET A 88 -8.89 3.37 4.49
CA MET A 88 -8.79 4.54 3.64
C MET A 88 -10.07 4.75 2.82
N LEU A 89 -10.60 3.67 2.24
CA LEU A 89 -11.88 3.70 1.52
C LEU A 89 -13.05 4.06 2.46
N TYR A 90 -13.06 3.52 3.69
CA TYR A 90 -14.04 3.90 4.72
C TYR A 90 -14.03 5.41 4.99
N LEU A 91 -12.87 6.03 5.12
CA LEU A 91 -12.76 7.48 5.30
C LEU A 91 -13.35 8.24 4.11
N LEU A 92 -12.99 7.84 2.90
CA LEU A 92 -13.50 8.48 1.68
C LEU A 92 -15.01 8.30 1.50
N VAL A 93 -15.58 7.18 1.89
CA VAL A 93 -17.02 6.92 1.78
C VAL A 93 -17.83 7.63 2.87
N ASN A 94 -17.36 7.66 4.11
CA ASN A 94 -18.19 8.04 5.26
C ASN A 94 -17.90 9.43 5.82
N LYS A 95 -16.81 10.09 5.41
CA LYS A 95 -16.44 11.42 5.90
C LYS A 95 -16.63 12.46 4.82
N ASP A 96 -17.09 13.65 5.23
CA ASP A 96 -17.22 14.80 4.34
C ASP A 96 -15.99 15.73 4.45
N SER A 97 -15.25 15.63 5.55
CA SER A 97 -13.98 16.32 5.78
C SER A 97 -13.04 15.48 6.64
N LEU A 98 -11.76 15.64 6.41
CA LEU A 98 -10.72 15.01 7.22
C LEU A 98 -10.39 15.92 8.41
N ASN A 99 -10.35 15.35 9.59
CA ASN A 99 -9.89 16.06 10.80
C ASN A 99 -8.39 15.77 11.05
N LYS A 100 -7.78 16.49 12.00
CA LYS A 100 -6.34 16.36 12.33
C LYS A 100 -5.92 14.91 12.64
N LYS A 101 -6.79 14.12 13.29
CA LYS A 101 -6.52 12.71 13.59
C LYS A 101 -6.46 11.87 12.32
N HIS A 102 -7.40 12.09 11.40
CA HIS A 102 -7.40 11.39 10.11
C HIS A 102 -6.14 11.73 9.29
N PHE A 103 -5.73 13.00 9.25
CA PHE A 103 -4.48 13.41 8.61
C PHE A 103 -3.28 12.69 9.20
N PHE A 104 -3.18 12.65 10.53
CA PHE A 104 -2.09 11.96 11.21
C PHE A 104 -2.04 10.46 10.86
N PHE A 105 -3.18 9.77 10.93
CA PHE A 105 -3.24 8.34 10.58
C PHE A 105 -2.90 8.09 9.12
N LEU A 106 -3.44 8.86 8.19
CA LEU A 106 -3.11 8.75 6.77
C LEU A 106 -1.62 9.01 6.50
N PHE A 107 -1.04 9.97 7.18
CA PHE A 107 0.38 10.25 7.09
C PHE A 107 1.23 9.06 7.58
N ILE A 108 0.89 8.47 8.73
CA ILE A 108 1.56 7.25 9.23
C ILE A 108 1.41 6.07 8.26
N ILE A 109 0.22 5.89 7.69
CA ILE A 109 0.00 4.84 6.67
C ILE A 109 0.93 5.09 5.48
N GLY A 110 0.94 6.30 4.94
CA GLY A 110 1.80 6.64 3.81
C GLY A 110 3.29 6.48 4.10
N LEU A 111 3.75 6.85 5.30
CA LEU A 111 5.16 6.64 5.72
C LEU A 111 5.55 5.15 5.79
N ASN A 112 4.60 4.26 6.09
CA ASN A 112 4.82 2.81 6.16
C ASN A 112 4.28 2.08 4.92
N SER A 113 4.23 2.72 3.77
CA SER A 113 3.71 2.13 2.53
C SER A 113 4.76 2.14 1.44
N SER A 114 4.74 1.11 0.59
CA SER A 114 5.62 1.02 -0.56
C SER A 114 5.20 1.99 -1.66
N LEU A 115 6.16 2.77 -2.17
CA LEU A 115 5.92 3.67 -3.30
C LEU A 115 5.54 2.88 -4.57
N ILE A 116 6.13 1.70 -4.77
CA ILE A 116 5.94 0.92 -5.99
C ILE A 116 4.64 0.12 -5.93
N GLN A 117 4.34 -0.49 -4.78
CA GLN A 117 3.25 -1.47 -4.67
C GLN A 117 1.93 -0.85 -4.20
N ASP A 118 1.98 0.13 -3.31
CA ASP A 118 0.79 0.67 -2.66
C ASP A 118 0.20 1.90 -3.36
N ILE A 119 0.99 2.66 -4.13
CA ILE A 119 0.52 3.91 -4.73
C ILE A 119 -0.66 3.68 -5.68
N PHE A 120 -0.59 2.64 -6.50
CA PHE A 120 -1.64 2.35 -7.48
C PHE A 120 -2.98 1.97 -6.83
N PRO A 121 -3.06 0.98 -5.91
CA PRO A 121 -4.31 0.69 -5.22
C PRO A 121 -4.83 1.88 -4.40
N ILE A 122 -3.97 2.69 -3.80
CA ILE A 122 -4.38 3.89 -3.06
C ILE A 122 -5.04 4.94 -3.98
N VAL A 123 -4.44 5.20 -5.14
CA VAL A 123 -5.01 6.15 -6.11
C VAL A 123 -6.36 5.67 -6.64
N LEU A 124 -6.54 4.36 -6.82
CA LEU A 124 -7.80 3.77 -7.25
C LEU A 124 -8.94 3.90 -6.23
N LEU A 125 -8.65 4.19 -4.96
CA LEU A 125 -9.69 4.40 -3.95
C LEU A 125 -10.57 5.62 -4.26
N ALA A 126 -10.03 6.64 -4.90
CA ALA A 126 -10.81 7.83 -5.25
C ALA A 126 -11.98 7.47 -6.20
N PRO A 127 -11.77 6.94 -7.41
CA PRO A 127 -12.85 6.54 -8.29
C PRO A 127 -13.76 5.47 -7.66
N LEU A 128 -13.21 4.50 -6.92
CA LEU A 128 -13.99 3.47 -6.25
C LEU A 128 -14.96 4.03 -5.21
N SER A 129 -14.55 5.07 -4.47
CA SER A 129 -15.42 5.71 -3.48
C SER A 129 -16.61 6.44 -4.11
N PHE A 130 -16.47 6.96 -5.34
CA PHE A 130 -17.59 7.52 -6.10
C PHE A 130 -18.60 6.47 -6.51
N LEU A 131 -18.14 5.25 -6.83
CA LEU A 131 -19.05 4.15 -7.18
C LEU A 131 -19.85 3.63 -5.98
N LEU A 132 -19.26 3.72 -4.77
CA LEU A 132 -19.91 3.21 -3.55
C LEU A 132 -20.90 4.22 -2.92
N LYS A 133 -20.79 5.50 -3.24
CA LYS A 133 -21.65 6.54 -2.69
C LYS A 133 -22.15 7.45 -3.80
N ASN A 134 -23.48 7.39 -4.03
CA ASN A 134 -24.17 8.13 -5.09
C ASN A 134 -24.27 9.66 -4.86
N GLU A 135 -23.72 10.19 -3.79
CA GLU A 135 -23.82 11.61 -3.46
C GLU A 135 -22.61 12.39 -3.99
N LYS A 136 -22.85 13.62 -4.46
CA LYS A 136 -21.80 14.55 -4.87
C LYS A 136 -20.91 14.90 -3.68
N LYS A 137 -19.79 14.19 -3.52
CA LYS A 137 -18.79 14.52 -2.51
C LYS A 137 -17.96 15.72 -2.92
N ASN A 138 -17.54 16.47 -1.91
CA ASN A 138 -16.62 17.58 -2.08
C ASN A 138 -15.27 17.06 -2.59
N LEU A 139 -14.87 17.48 -3.80
CA LEU A 139 -13.57 17.12 -4.40
C LEU A 139 -12.39 17.42 -3.45
N ASN A 140 -12.57 18.38 -2.56
CA ASN A 140 -11.54 18.78 -1.61
C ASN A 140 -11.08 17.64 -0.68
N ILE A 141 -11.98 16.72 -0.28
CA ILE A 141 -11.57 15.57 0.57
C ILE A 141 -10.61 14.64 -0.17
N TYR A 142 -10.82 14.44 -1.48
CA TYR A 142 -9.93 13.60 -2.29
C TYR A 142 -8.56 14.23 -2.47
N ILE A 143 -8.52 15.53 -2.72
CA ILE A 143 -7.28 16.28 -2.84
C ILE A 143 -6.52 16.22 -1.52
N GLN A 144 -7.17 16.45 -0.39
CA GLN A 144 -6.56 16.36 0.93
C GLN A 144 -6.03 14.97 1.21
N PHE A 145 -6.83 13.92 0.95
CA PHE A 145 -6.47 12.53 1.14
C PHE A 145 -5.23 12.16 0.32
N LEU A 146 -5.27 12.39 -0.98
CA LEU A 146 -4.16 12.05 -1.88
C LEU A 146 -2.90 12.85 -1.56
N SER A 147 -3.03 14.15 -1.27
CA SER A 147 -1.87 15.00 -0.93
C SER A 147 -1.13 14.48 0.30
N VAL A 148 -1.85 14.13 1.37
CA VAL A 148 -1.21 13.64 2.60
C VAL A 148 -0.48 12.32 2.36
N ILE A 149 -1.13 11.37 1.68
CA ILE A 149 -0.53 10.06 1.43
C ILE A 149 0.65 10.16 0.47
N ILE A 150 0.51 10.91 -0.62
CA ILE A 150 1.60 11.06 -1.59
C ILE A 150 2.80 11.74 -0.94
N ILE A 151 2.60 12.80 -0.16
CA ILE A 151 3.69 13.45 0.57
C ILE A 151 4.39 12.46 1.51
N ALA A 152 3.63 11.67 2.27
CA ALA A 152 4.19 10.70 3.19
C ALA A 152 4.94 9.57 2.45
N LEU A 153 4.38 9.03 1.35
CA LEU A 153 5.02 8.04 0.49
C LEU A 153 6.33 8.56 -0.11
N VAL A 154 6.35 9.79 -0.61
CA VAL A 154 7.56 10.41 -1.15
C VAL A 154 8.61 10.58 -0.06
N LEU A 155 8.23 11.04 1.12
CA LEU A 155 9.15 11.24 2.24
C LEU A 155 9.79 9.92 2.71
N SER A 156 9.01 8.86 2.86
CA SER A 156 9.53 7.56 3.31
C SER A 156 10.41 6.86 2.26
N ASN A 157 10.15 7.12 0.97
CA ASN A 157 10.87 6.51 -0.13
C ASN A 157 11.81 7.47 -0.88
N ILE A 158 12.16 8.59 -0.26
CA ILE A 158 12.99 9.63 -0.87
C ILE A 158 14.37 9.10 -1.31
N HIS A 159 14.91 8.12 -0.59
CA HIS A 159 16.16 7.45 -0.91
C HIS A 159 16.11 6.69 -2.22
N LEU A 160 14.96 6.05 -2.56
CA LEU A 160 14.78 5.38 -3.85
C LEU A 160 14.75 6.39 -4.99
N ILE A 161 14.07 7.52 -4.78
CA ILE A 161 13.98 8.61 -5.77
C ILE A 161 15.38 9.20 -6.01
N ILE A 162 16.12 9.51 -4.94
CA ILE A 162 17.50 10.02 -5.03
C ILE A 162 18.38 8.96 -5.69
N GLY A 163 18.27 7.70 -5.29
CA GLY A 163 19.03 6.59 -5.86
C GLY A 163 18.80 6.44 -7.36
N SER A 164 17.57 6.52 -7.83
CA SER A 164 17.26 6.43 -9.26
C SER A 164 17.84 7.59 -10.07
N ILE A 165 17.91 8.79 -9.48
CA ILE A 165 18.50 9.97 -10.14
C ILE A 165 20.04 9.86 -10.20
N LEU A 166 20.69 9.42 -9.11
CA LEU A 166 22.14 9.41 -8.98
C LEU A 166 22.83 8.23 -9.68
N SER A 167 22.16 7.08 -9.73
CA SER A 167 22.77 5.84 -10.25
C SER A 167 22.47 5.54 -11.71
N GLY A 168 21.64 6.36 -12.35
CA GLY A 168 21.14 6.04 -13.69
C GLY A 168 20.22 4.80 -13.71
N PRO A 169 19.92 4.24 -14.88
CA PRO A 169 18.98 3.13 -15.02
C PRO A 169 19.41 1.94 -14.15
N ILE A 170 18.49 1.42 -13.35
CA ILE A 170 18.69 0.24 -12.50
C ILE A 170 18.97 -0.95 -13.42
N HIS A 171 19.88 -1.85 -13.06
CA HIS A 171 20.25 -3.03 -13.84
C HIS A 171 19.05 -3.88 -14.29
N ARG A 172 17.91 -3.81 -13.60
CA ARG A 172 16.64 -4.41 -14.01
C ARG A 172 16.07 -3.79 -15.29
N GLU A 173 16.31 -2.51 -15.54
CA GLU A 173 15.86 -1.82 -16.75
C GLU A 173 16.67 -2.24 -17.96
N SER A 174 17.94 -2.64 -17.78
CA SER A 174 18.75 -3.21 -18.86
C SER A 174 18.36 -4.66 -19.20
N TRP A 175 17.67 -5.36 -18.31
CA TRP A 175 17.15 -6.71 -18.57
C TRP A 175 15.80 -6.68 -19.31
N THR A 176 15.01 -5.68 -19.07
CA THR A 176 13.86 -5.36 -19.89
C THR A 176 14.38 -4.49 -21.04
N ALA A 177 15.05 -5.09 -22.03
CA ALA A 177 15.43 -4.43 -23.27
C ALA A 177 14.18 -4.01 -24.07
N VAL A 178 13.32 -3.25 -23.45
CA VAL A 178 12.12 -2.68 -24.03
C VAL A 178 12.35 -1.19 -24.08
N ASN A 179 13.17 -0.80 -25.04
CA ASN A 179 13.51 0.59 -25.30
C ASN A 179 12.32 1.47 -25.73
N ASP A 180 11.12 0.90 -25.84
CA ASP A 180 9.94 1.58 -26.36
C ASP A 180 8.63 1.28 -25.62
N ILE A 181 8.66 1.08 -24.30
CA ILE A 181 7.40 0.92 -23.57
C ILE A 181 6.78 2.30 -23.36
N TYR A 182 5.76 2.59 -24.14
CA TYR A 182 4.84 3.71 -23.89
C TYR A 182 4.25 3.60 -22.48
N LEU A 183 4.28 4.71 -21.72
CA LEU A 183 3.69 4.81 -20.38
C LEU A 183 2.34 4.09 -20.19
N PRO A 184 1.40 4.15 -21.17
CA PRO A 184 0.16 3.38 -21.11
C PRO A 184 0.34 1.87 -21.03
N PHE A 185 1.39 1.34 -21.64
CA PHE A 185 1.67 -0.10 -21.66
C PHE A 185 2.22 -0.58 -20.31
N ILE A 186 3.03 0.23 -19.64
CA ILE A 186 3.48 -0.04 -18.25
C ILE A 186 2.29 -0.12 -17.30
N PHE A 187 1.31 0.76 -17.44
CA PHE A 187 0.07 0.73 -16.67
C PHE A 187 -0.74 -0.56 -16.91
N ILE A 188 -0.87 -0.98 -18.16
CA ILE A 188 -1.60 -2.21 -18.53
C ILE A 188 -0.88 -3.45 -18.01
N GLU A 189 0.45 -3.52 -18.14
CA GLU A 189 1.24 -4.66 -17.64
C GLU A 189 1.28 -4.70 -16.10
N SER A 190 1.36 -3.56 -15.44
CA SER A 190 1.24 -3.48 -13.97
C SER A 190 -0.15 -3.92 -13.50
N PHE A 191 -1.19 -3.55 -14.23
CA PHE A 191 -2.57 -3.98 -13.94
C PHE A 191 -2.77 -5.48 -14.20
N LYS A 192 -2.22 -6.01 -15.29
CA LYS A 192 -2.22 -7.46 -15.56
C LYS A 192 -1.46 -8.22 -14.48
N SER A 193 -0.28 -7.75 -14.08
CA SER A 193 0.50 -8.34 -13.01
C SER A 193 -0.28 -8.35 -11.71
N PHE A 194 -0.94 -7.24 -11.36
CA PHE A 194 -1.80 -7.16 -10.18
C PHE A 194 -2.94 -8.22 -10.23
N ILE A 195 -3.60 -8.38 -11.37
CA ILE A 195 -4.67 -9.39 -11.54
C ILE A 195 -4.09 -10.81 -11.47
N ILE A 196 -2.94 -11.07 -12.08
CA ILE A 196 -2.30 -12.39 -12.09
C ILE A 196 -1.84 -12.79 -10.69
N TYR A 197 -1.25 -11.86 -9.92
CA TYR A 197 -0.84 -12.10 -8.53
C TYR A 197 -2.02 -12.14 -7.55
N ALA A 198 -3.13 -11.48 -7.87
CA ALA A 198 -4.37 -11.57 -7.08
C ALA A 198 -5.17 -12.86 -7.35
N THR A 199 -4.83 -13.61 -8.40
CA THR A 199 -5.51 -14.89 -8.69
C THR A 199 -4.77 -16.06 -8.01
N PRO A 200 -5.49 -17.02 -7.38
CA PRO A 200 -4.89 -18.14 -6.63
C PRO A 200 -4.01 -19.09 -7.44
N LYS A 201 -3.89 -18.91 -8.74
CA LYS A 201 -3.04 -19.74 -9.63
C LYS A 201 -1.53 -19.54 -9.44
N GLY A 202 -1.08 -18.49 -8.76
CA GLY A 202 0.33 -18.27 -8.44
C GLY A 202 0.84 -19.06 -7.23
N ALA A 203 0.01 -19.85 -6.55
CA ALA A 203 0.38 -20.63 -5.38
C ALA A 203 0.73 -22.11 -5.68
N LEU A 204 0.90 -22.47 -6.95
CA LEU A 204 1.17 -23.85 -7.38
C LEU A 204 2.46 -23.98 -8.21
N PHE A 205 3.52 -23.27 -7.81
CA PHE A 205 4.88 -23.64 -8.21
C PHE A 205 5.87 -23.31 -7.10
#